data_b4d2ed88821290257c5440c12f14c813
#
_entry.id   b4d2ed88821290257c5440c12f14c813
#
_cell.length_a   1.000
_cell.length_b   1.000
_cell.length_c   1.000
_cell.angle_alpha   90.00
_cell.angle_beta   90.00
_cell.angle_gamma   90.00
#
_symmetry.space_group_name_H-M   'P 1'
#
loop_
_entity.id
_entity.type
_entity.pdbx_description
1 polymer ?
#
loop_
_entity_poly.entity_id
_entity_poly.type
_entity_poly.pdbx_seq_one_letter_code
_entity_poly.pdbx_strand_id
1 'polypeptide(L)'
;KARHMLARTTAAMAGGGMYDQLGGGFARYSVDRGWVVPHFEKMLYDNAQLLGLYARLGTAQGDRVAGETADFLLRELRTPEGGFASALDADSVGEPGGHAEEGLFYVWTPTQLVAELGPDDGAWAAETFGVTAEGTFEHGTSTLQLRHFPTDPDDQARLADVRRRLLAAREQRPRPARDDKVVAAWNGLAI
;
A
#
# COMPACT_ATOMS: atom_id res chain seq x y z
N LYS A 1 12.55 22.56 13.81
CA LYS A 1 13.34 21.43 13.25
C LYS A 1 12.54 20.13 13.34
N ALA A 2 12.07 19.66 14.53
CA ALA A 2 11.36 18.38 14.67
C ALA A 2 10.07 18.29 13.82
N ARG A 3 9.21 19.32 13.84
CA ARG A 3 7.99 19.36 13.00
C ARG A 3 8.29 19.25 11.51
N HIS A 4 9.35 19.89 11.04
CA HIS A 4 9.75 19.80 9.62
C HIS A 4 10.25 18.39 9.26
N MET A 5 11.03 17.76 10.15
CA MET A 5 11.46 16.37 9.95
C MET A 5 10.25 15.42 9.93
N LEU A 6 9.34 15.55 10.89
CA LEU A 6 8.11 14.75 10.92
C LEU A 6 7.31 14.89 9.63
N ALA A 7 7.02 16.12 9.21
CA ALA A 7 6.23 16.36 7.99
C ALA A 7 6.90 15.76 6.73
N ARG A 8 8.22 15.90 6.60
CA ARG A 8 8.96 15.31 5.45
C ARG A 8 8.95 13.79 5.48
N THR A 9 9.18 13.18 6.65
CA THR A 9 9.22 11.72 6.79
C THR A 9 7.85 11.13 6.51
N THR A 10 6.79 11.64 7.14
CA THR A 10 5.43 11.13 6.93
C THR A 10 4.94 11.32 5.49
N ALA A 11 5.27 12.46 4.85
CA ALA A 11 4.94 12.66 3.45
C ALA A 11 5.70 11.68 2.52
N ALA A 12 6.98 11.44 2.78
CA ALA A 12 7.79 10.49 2.00
C ALA A 12 7.29 9.04 2.15
N MET A 13 6.96 8.63 3.36
CA MET A 13 6.38 7.31 3.64
C MET A 13 5.04 7.13 2.92
N ALA A 14 4.12 8.07 3.07
CA ALA A 14 2.78 8.00 2.47
C ALA A 14 2.77 8.11 0.95
N GLY A 15 3.74 8.82 0.36
CA GLY A 15 3.86 8.97 -1.09
C GLY A 15 4.76 7.93 -1.75
N GLY A 16 5.50 7.13 -0.98
CA GLY A 16 6.40 6.10 -1.48
C GLY A 16 5.74 4.74 -1.65
N GLY A 17 6.55 3.76 -2.08
CA GLY A 17 6.11 2.37 -2.23
C GLY A 17 5.92 1.62 -0.92
N MET A 18 6.36 2.19 0.22
CA MET A 18 6.13 1.63 1.54
C MET A 18 4.65 1.68 1.95
N TYR A 19 3.90 2.66 1.47
CA TYR A 19 2.45 2.75 1.64
C TYR A 19 1.74 2.08 0.47
N ASP A 20 0.80 1.19 0.73
CA ASP A 20 -0.01 0.56 -0.30
C ASP A 20 -1.02 1.57 -0.87
N GLN A 21 -0.71 2.11 -2.04
CA GLN A 21 -1.49 3.14 -2.70
C GLN A 21 -2.90 2.68 -3.14
N LEU A 22 -3.18 1.39 -3.16
CA LEU A 22 -4.48 0.83 -3.53
C LEU A 22 -5.31 0.42 -2.30
N GLY A 23 -4.74 -0.43 -1.47
CA GLY A 23 -5.45 -1.08 -0.37
C GLY A 23 -5.22 -0.44 1.01
N GLY A 24 -4.35 0.55 1.09
CA GLY A 24 -3.96 1.16 2.37
C GLY A 24 -3.02 0.26 3.20
N GLY A 25 -2.60 0.78 4.32
CA GLY A 25 -1.64 0.14 5.19
C GLY A 25 -0.20 0.26 4.72
N PHE A 26 0.72 0.09 5.65
CA PHE A 26 2.15 0.25 5.46
C PHE A 26 2.86 -1.10 5.49
N ALA A 27 3.80 -1.29 4.58
CA ALA A 27 4.83 -2.29 4.67
C ALA A 27 5.80 -1.96 5.83
N ARG A 28 6.56 -2.95 6.29
CA ARG A 28 7.32 -2.88 7.53
C ARG A 28 8.43 -1.86 7.51
N TYR A 29 9.22 -1.79 6.44
CA TYR A 29 10.30 -0.82 6.26
C TYR A 29 10.64 -0.65 4.78
N SER A 30 11.34 0.44 4.45
CA SER A 30 11.90 0.64 3.11
C SER A 30 13.32 0.10 3.03
N VAL A 31 13.68 -0.58 1.96
CA VAL A 31 15.03 -1.11 1.72
C VAL A 31 15.95 -0.10 1.02
N ASP A 32 15.38 1.02 0.54
CA ASP A 32 16.11 2.09 -0.14
C ASP A 32 15.88 3.47 0.49
N ARG A 33 16.74 4.43 0.13
CA ARG A 33 16.67 5.81 0.64
C ARG A 33 15.54 6.64 0.03
N GLY A 34 14.98 6.19 -1.09
CA GLY A 34 13.93 6.88 -1.84
C GLY A 34 12.53 6.55 -1.39
N TRP A 35 12.37 5.60 -0.48
CA TRP A 35 11.07 5.06 -0.05
C TRP A 35 10.31 4.39 -1.20
N VAL A 36 11.04 3.78 -2.16
CA VAL A 36 10.49 3.18 -3.38
C VAL A 36 10.15 1.71 -3.16
N VAL A 37 11.12 0.93 -2.70
CA VAL A 37 10.99 -0.51 -2.50
C VAL A 37 10.87 -0.82 -1.02
N PRO A 38 9.75 -1.40 -0.57
CA PRO A 38 9.60 -1.86 0.81
C PRO A 38 10.04 -3.32 0.96
N HIS A 39 10.25 -3.76 2.19
CA HIS A 39 10.01 -5.15 2.57
C HIS A 39 8.49 -5.31 2.75
N PHE A 40 7.85 -6.12 1.91
CA PHE A 40 6.41 -6.09 1.69
C PHE A 40 5.56 -6.65 2.83
N GLU A 41 6.16 -7.22 3.87
CA GLU A 41 5.45 -7.68 5.08
C GLU A 41 4.67 -6.52 5.73
N LYS A 42 3.41 -6.74 6.11
CA LYS A 42 2.59 -5.74 6.80
C LYS A 42 2.26 -6.22 8.21
N MET A 43 2.81 -5.54 9.22
CA MET A 43 2.64 -5.87 10.63
C MET A 43 1.49 -5.10 11.27
N LEU A 44 0.72 -5.74 12.13
CA LEU A 44 -0.32 -5.08 12.91
C LEU A 44 0.24 -3.92 13.75
N TYR A 45 1.33 -4.16 14.50
CA TYR A 45 1.88 -3.16 15.42
C TYR A 45 2.44 -1.92 14.71
N ASP A 46 2.99 -2.06 13.51
CA ASP A 46 3.45 -0.92 12.70
C ASP A 46 2.26 -0.10 12.22
N ASN A 47 1.26 -0.75 11.64
CA ASN A 47 0.08 -0.10 11.10
C ASN A 47 -0.76 0.57 12.18
N ALA A 48 -0.91 -0.05 13.35
CA ALA A 48 -1.61 0.54 14.49
C ALA A 48 -0.95 1.84 14.98
N GLN A 49 0.38 1.84 15.11
CA GLN A 49 1.13 3.04 15.55
C GLN A 49 1.12 4.13 14.47
N LEU A 50 1.29 3.76 13.19
CA LEU A 50 1.24 4.70 12.07
C LEU A 50 -0.16 5.28 11.90
N LEU A 51 -1.23 4.50 12.04
CA LEU A 51 -2.61 4.99 12.07
C LEU A 51 -2.75 6.11 13.12
N GLY A 52 -2.33 5.86 14.36
CA GLY A 52 -2.39 6.85 15.42
C GLY A 52 -1.51 8.08 15.16
N LEU A 53 -0.37 7.93 14.49
CA LEU A 53 0.49 9.04 14.09
C LEU A 53 -0.19 9.91 13.02
N TYR A 54 -0.65 9.31 11.91
CA TYR A 54 -1.27 10.03 10.80
C TYR A 54 -2.57 10.74 11.21
N ALA A 55 -3.40 10.12 12.04
CA ALA A 55 -4.60 10.74 12.61
C ALA A 55 -4.31 12.03 13.44
N ARG A 56 -3.10 12.16 13.99
CA ARG A 56 -2.68 13.33 14.79
C ARG A 56 -1.95 14.40 13.98
N LEU A 57 -1.68 14.20 12.68
CA LEU A 57 -0.98 15.19 11.86
C LEU A 57 -1.81 16.44 11.59
N GLY A 58 -3.15 16.36 11.60
CA GLY A 58 -4.06 17.46 11.31
C GLY A 58 -3.91 17.99 9.88
N THR A 59 -3.69 17.09 8.90
CA THR A 59 -3.56 17.42 7.50
C THR A 59 -4.46 16.50 6.66
N ALA A 60 -4.95 16.99 5.51
CA ALA A 60 -5.77 16.18 4.61
C ALA A 60 -5.09 14.85 4.20
N GLN A 61 -3.77 14.86 3.99
CA GLN A 61 -3.00 13.63 3.75
C GLN A 61 -3.02 12.71 4.96
N GLY A 62 -2.86 13.27 6.18
CA GLY A 62 -2.89 12.51 7.42
C GLY A 62 -4.25 11.83 7.62
N ASP A 63 -5.33 12.57 7.44
CA ASP A 63 -6.69 12.06 7.60
C ASP A 63 -7.00 10.96 6.59
N ARG A 64 -6.61 11.14 5.31
CA ARG A 64 -6.76 10.12 4.26
C ARG A 64 -5.99 8.85 4.60
N VAL A 65 -4.70 8.97 4.91
CA VAL A 65 -3.82 7.82 5.20
C VAL A 65 -4.28 7.09 6.45
N ALA A 66 -4.73 7.80 7.48
CA ALA A 66 -5.29 7.20 8.69
C ALA A 66 -6.58 6.41 8.38
N GLY A 67 -7.51 7.00 7.63
CA GLY A 67 -8.74 6.31 7.22
C GLY A 67 -8.46 5.06 6.39
N GLU A 68 -7.63 5.17 5.35
CA GLU A 68 -7.27 4.03 4.49
C GLU A 68 -6.49 2.95 5.26
N THR A 69 -5.69 3.30 6.27
CA THR A 69 -4.99 2.33 7.13
C THR A 69 -5.96 1.63 8.08
N ALA A 70 -6.95 2.34 8.63
CA ALA A 70 -8.01 1.71 9.42
C ALA A 70 -8.84 0.72 8.58
N ASP A 71 -9.20 1.11 7.36
CA ASP A 71 -9.92 0.22 6.42
C ASP A 71 -9.09 -1.02 6.07
N PHE A 72 -7.77 -0.87 5.88
CA PHE A 72 -6.86 -1.99 5.70
C PHE A 72 -6.89 -2.95 6.90
N LEU A 73 -6.75 -2.45 8.12
CA LEU A 73 -6.78 -3.28 9.33
C LEU A 73 -8.10 -4.05 9.44
N LEU A 74 -9.22 -3.39 9.21
CA LEU A 74 -10.55 -3.99 9.27
C LEU A 74 -10.79 -5.02 8.17
N ARG A 75 -10.31 -4.78 6.97
CA ARG A 75 -10.51 -5.66 5.81
C ARG A 75 -9.59 -6.87 5.83
N GLU A 76 -8.30 -6.67 6.18
CA GLU A 76 -7.28 -7.70 5.99
C GLU A 76 -6.90 -8.44 7.29
N LEU A 77 -6.84 -7.73 8.41
CA LEU A 77 -6.33 -8.31 9.65
C LEU A 77 -7.40 -8.66 10.67
N ARG A 78 -8.63 -8.16 10.55
CA ARG A 78 -9.68 -8.50 11.50
C ARG A 78 -10.02 -9.99 11.41
N THR A 79 -10.07 -10.65 12.58
CA THR A 79 -10.50 -12.04 12.69
C THR A 79 -12.00 -12.14 12.93
N PRO A 80 -12.61 -13.30 12.65
CA PRO A 80 -14.03 -13.52 12.94
C PRO A 80 -14.40 -13.32 14.43
N GLU A 81 -13.46 -13.57 15.33
CA GLU A 81 -13.63 -13.41 16.78
C GLU A 81 -13.52 -11.95 17.24
N GLY A 82 -13.19 -11.02 16.33
CA GLY A 82 -13.15 -9.59 16.60
C GLY A 82 -11.79 -9.03 17.01
N GLY A 83 -10.74 -9.87 17.08
CA GLY A 83 -9.36 -9.43 17.21
C GLY A 83 -8.73 -9.12 15.85
N PHE A 84 -7.43 -8.73 15.88
CA PHE A 84 -6.63 -8.54 14.69
C PHE A 84 -5.49 -9.54 14.62
N ALA A 85 -5.32 -10.17 13.46
CA ALA A 85 -4.20 -11.02 13.11
C ALA A 85 -2.88 -10.25 13.12
N SER A 86 -1.76 -10.95 13.28
CA SER A 86 -0.45 -10.35 13.52
C SER A 86 0.17 -9.69 12.28
N ALA A 87 0.04 -10.32 11.11
CA ALA A 87 0.74 -9.87 9.91
C ALA A 87 0.14 -10.44 8.61
N LEU A 88 0.48 -9.77 7.50
CA LEU A 88 0.51 -10.36 6.16
C LEU A 88 1.96 -10.59 5.76
N ASP A 89 2.25 -11.75 5.15
CA ASP A 89 3.57 -12.12 4.66
C ASP A 89 4.05 -11.14 3.55
N ALA A 90 5.35 -11.04 3.37
CA ALA A 90 5.95 -10.31 2.26
C ALA A 90 5.78 -11.05 0.93
N ASP A 91 5.78 -12.39 1.01
CA ASP A 91 5.80 -13.28 -0.15
C ASP A 91 4.38 -13.68 -0.58
N SER A 92 4.22 -13.84 -1.87
CA SER A 92 3.03 -14.44 -2.48
C SER A 92 3.41 -15.24 -3.71
N VAL A 93 2.55 -16.16 -4.14
CA VAL A 93 2.77 -16.88 -5.40
C VAL A 93 2.22 -16.06 -6.57
N GLY A 94 2.89 -16.10 -7.72
CA GLY A 94 2.39 -15.44 -8.94
C GLY A 94 1.20 -16.18 -9.53
N GLU A 95 1.20 -17.51 -9.42
CA GLU A 95 0.13 -18.39 -9.88
C GLU A 95 -0.01 -19.58 -8.93
N PRO A 96 -1.18 -20.26 -8.88
CA PRO A 96 -1.39 -21.42 -8.02
C PRO A 96 -0.34 -22.51 -8.27
N GLY A 97 0.39 -22.90 -7.20
CA GLY A 97 1.47 -23.89 -7.26
C GLY A 97 2.83 -23.37 -7.70
N GLY A 98 2.96 -22.07 -7.98
CA GLY A 98 4.24 -21.40 -8.24
C GLY A 98 5.12 -21.22 -7.00
N HIS A 99 6.34 -20.74 -7.20
CA HIS A 99 7.21 -20.31 -6.11
C HIS A 99 6.69 -19.00 -5.51
N ALA A 100 6.79 -18.89 -4.20
CA ALA A 100 6.51 -17.64 -3.50
C ALA A 100 7.69 -16.69 -3.70
N GLU A 101 7.40 -15.45 -4.06
CA GLU A 101 8.36 -14.37 -4.24
C GLU A 101 7.86 -13.11 -3.55
N GLU A 102 8.78 -12.31 -3.07
CA GLU A 102 8.45 -11.07 -2.37
C GLU A 102 7.77 -10.07 -3.30
N GLY A 103 6.72 -9.44 -2.84
CA GLY A 103 6.07 -8.31 -3.50
C GLY A 103 5.15 -8.64 -4.69
N LEU A 104 5.08 -9.87 -5.20
CA LEU A 104 4.30 -10.20 -6.41
C LEU A 104 2.84 -9.76 -6.34
N PHE A 105 2.23 -9.84 -5.16
CA PHE A 105 0.86 -9.38 -4.95
C PHE A 105 0.70 -7.88 -5.20
N TYR A 106 1.72 -7.06 -4.92
CA TYR A 106 1.62 -5.60 -4.85
C TYR A 106 2.12 -4.86 -6.09
N VAL A 107 3.04 -5.47 -6.86
CA VAL A 107 3.75 -4.79 -7.95
C VAL A 107 3.00 -4.86 -9.28
N TRP A 108 3.30 -3.91 -10.16
CA TRP A 108 2.64 -3.74 -11.44
C TRP A 108 3.65 -3.46 -12.56
N THR A 109 3.27 -3.80 -13.80
CA THR A 109 3.94 -3.35 -15.03
C THR A 109 3.03 -2.41 -15.81
N PRO A 110 3.56 -1.56 -16.73
CA PRO A 110 2.73 -0.72 -17.58
C PRO A 110 1.73 -1.54 -18.41
N THR A 111 2.13 -2.72 -18.89
CA THR A 111 1.26 -3.61 -19.64
C THR A 111 0.07 -4.09 -18.82
N GLN A 112 0.28 -4.46 -17.55
CA GLN A 112 -0.81 -4.85 -16.65
C GLN A 112 -1.77 -3.67 -16.39
N LEU A 113 -1.25 -2.46 -16.19
CA LEU A 113 -2.09 -1.28 -16.00
C LEU A 113 -2.98 -1.02 -17.23
N VAL A 114 -2.42 -1.13 -18.43
CA VAL A 114 -3.19 -0.97 -19.67
C VAL A 114 -4.23 -2.09 -19.87
N ALA A 115 -3.89 -3.32 -19.51
CA ALA A 115 -4.82 -4.45 -19.60
C ALA A 115 -6.05 -4.27 -18.71
N GLU A 116 -5.86 -3.73 -17.48
CA GLU A 116 -6.93 -3.55 -16.50
C GLU A 116 -7.75 -2.26 -16.71
N LEU A 117 -7.10 -1.20 -17.18
CA LEU A 117 -7.68 0.13 -17.21
C LEU A 117 -8.02 0.61 -18.63
N GLY A 118 -7.49 -0.04 -19.64
CA GLY A 118 -7.49 0.47 -21.02
C GLY A 118 -6.31 1.42 -21.28
N PRO A 119 -6.09 1.80 -22.55
CA PRO A 119 -4.88 2.55 -22.96
C PRO A 119 -4.75 3.91 -22.27
N ASP A 120 -5.82 4.68 -22.19
CA ASP A 120 -5.78 6.06 -21.68
C ASP A 120 -5.58 6.11 -20.16
N ASP A 121 -6.39 5.36 -19.41
CA ASP A 121 -6.27 5.29 -17.94
C ASP A 121 -5.04 4.50 -17.52
N GLY A 122 -4.62 3.50 -18.29
CA GLY A 122 -3.41 2.73 -18.02
C GLY A 122 -2.15 3.56 -18.15
N ALA A 123 -2.04 4.39 -19.20
CA ALA A 123 -0.93 5.33 -19.38
C ALA A 123 -0.92 6.40 -18.29
N TRP A 124 -2.06 6.99 -17.98
CA TRP A 124 -2.20 7.97 -16.90
C TRP A 124 -1.84 7.39 -15.53
N ALA A 125 -2.28 6.16 -15.24
CA ALA A 125 -1.94 5.46 -14.00
C ALA A 125 -0.44 5.15 -13.90
N ALA A 126 0.20 4.74 -15.02
CA ALA A 126 1.64 4.50 -15.06
C ALA A 126 2.43 5.77 -14.70
N GLU A 127 2.07 6.91 -15.27
CA GLU A 127 2.68 8.21 -14.95
C GLU A 127 2.40 8.61 -13.49
N THR A 128 1.14 8.54 -13.05
CA THR A 128 0.69 8.96 -11.72
C THR A 128 1.36 8.15 -10.61
N PHE A 129 1.49 6.83 -10.80
CA PHE A 129 2.07 5.91 -9.80
C PHE A 129 3.56 5.62 -10.02
N GLY A 130 4.19 6.21 -11.01
CA GLY A 130 5.62 6.03 -11.30
C GLY A 130 5.96 4.62 -11.77
N VAL A 131 5.08 3.98 -12.53
CA VAL A 131 5.30 2.65 -13.11
C VAL A 131 5.97 2.81 -14.47
N THR A 132 7.20 2.30 -14.63
CA THR A 132 7.99 2.44 -15.86
C THR A 132 8.26 1.09 -16.53
N ALA A 133 8.74 1.12 -17.77
CA ALA A 133 9.08 -0.10 -18.51
C ALA A 133 10.29 -0.82 -17.91
N GLU A 134 11.23 -0.06 -17.35
CA GLU A 134 12.42 -0.61 -16.66
C GLU A 134 12.05 -1.21 -15.30
N GLY A 135 10.96 -0.74 -14.70
CA GLY A 135 10.55 -1.10 -13.36
C GLY A 135 11.35 -0.43 -12.26
N THR A 136 10.77 -0.38 -11.07
CA THR A 136 11.45 0.07 -9.83
C THR A 136 11.75 -1.10 -8.90
N PHE A 137 11.33 -2.30 -9.28
CA PHE A 137 11.51 -3.55 -8.55
C PHE A 137 11.90 -4.68 -9.50
N GLU A 138 12.04 -5.90 -9.01
CA GLU A 138 12.51 -7.06 -9.75
C GLU A 138 11.67 -7.36 -11.00
N HIS A 139 12.28 -7.98 -11.99
CA HIS A 139 11.65 -8.43 -13.24
C HIS A 139 10.90 -7.35 -14.04
N GLY A 140 11.36 -6.08 -13.94
CA GLY A 140 10.72 -4.96 -14.64
C GLY A 140 9.37 -4.54 -14.08
N THR A 141 9.05 -4.97 -12.87
CA THR A 141 7.85 -4.54 -12.13
C THR A 141 8.10 -3.25 -11.34
N SER A 142 7.06 -2.61 -10.89
CA SER A 142 7.14 -1.39 -10.08
C SER A 142 6.23 -1.45 -8.87
N THR A 143 6.71 -0.92 -7.74
CA THR A 143 5.86 -0.51 -6.64
C THR A 143 5.07 0.73 -7.03
N LEU A 144 3.83 0.84 -6.59
CA LEU A 144 3.04 2.05 -6.81
C LEU A 144 3.45 3.14 -5.83
N GLN A 145 3.74 4.33 -6.35
CA GLN A 145 4.08 5.52 -5.58
C GLN A 145 3.09 6.63 -5.94
N LEU A 146 2.68 7.43 -4.98
CA LEU A 146 1.83 8.61 -5.22
C LEU A 146 2.51 9.83 -4.59
N ARG A 147 3.56 10.33 -5.27
CA ARG A 147 4.39 11.44 -4.79
C ARG A 147 3.64 12.77 -4.76
N HIS A 148 2.68 12.93 -5.66
CA HIS A 148 1.85 14.11 -5.77
C HIS A 148 0.39 13.69 -5.83
N PHE A 149 -0.37 14.06 -4.81
CA PHE A 149 -1.82 13.84 -4.82
C PHE A 149 -2.46 14.91 -5.72
N PRO A 150 -3.31 14.53 -6.67
CA PRO A 150 -3.97 15.50 -7.55
C PRO A 150 -4.74 16.56 -6.75
N THR A 151 -4.68 17.80 -7.23
CA THR A 151 -5.46 18.92 -6.65
C THR A 151 -6.71 19.24 -7.45
N ASP A 152 -6.72 18.88 -8.74
CA ASP A 152 -7.87 19.04 -9.61
C ASP A 152 -8.96 18.01 -9.25
N PRO A 153 -10.24 18.40 -9.11
CA PRO A 153 -11.33 17.49 -8.74
C PRO A 153 -11.57 16.34 -9.74
N ASP A 154 -11.39 16.59 -11.05
CA ASP A 154 -11.59 15.56 -12.07
C ASP A 154 -10.47 14.52 -12.00
N ASP A 155 -9.23 14.94 -11.80
CA ASP A 155 -8.10 14.03 -11.57
C ASP A 155 -8.24 13.27 -10.24
N GLN A 156 -8.80 13.88 -9.20
CA GLN A 156 -9.10 13.17 -7.95
C GLN A 156 -10.16 12.09 -8.16
N ALA A 157 -11.22 12.38 -8.90
CA ALA A 157 -12.26 11.42 -9.25
C ALA A 157 -11.68 10.27 -10.11
N ARG A 158 -10.83 10.62 -11.09
CA ARG A 158 -10.12 9.65 -11.92
C ARG A 158 -9.21 8.75 -11.09
N LEU A 159 -8.42 9.33 -10.17
CA LEU A 159 -7.56 8.58 -9.26
C LEU A 159 -8.37 7.60 -8.40
N ALA A 160 -9.50 8.03 -7.86
CA ALA A 160 -10.36 7.18 -7.05
C ALA A 160 -10.91 5.99 -7.85
N ASP A 161 -11.35 6.21 -9.10
CA ASP A 161 -11.82 5.14 -9.99
C ASP A 161 -10.69 4.17 -10.36
N VAL A 162 -9.55 4.68 -10.77
CA VAL A 162 -8.36 3.89 -11.12
C VAL A 162 -7.93 3.03 -9.94
N ARG A 163 -7.81 3.59 -8.74
CA ARG A 163 -7.45 2.85 -7.52
C ARG A 163 -8.45 1.72 -7.23
N ARG A 164 -9.74 1.99 -7.35
CA ARG A 164 -10.81 1.01 -7.13
C ARG A 164 -10.71 -0.16 -8.12
N ARG A 165 -10.48 0.12 -9.41
CA ARG A 165 -10.35 -0.91 -10.47
C ARG A 165 -9.09 -1.74 -10.26
N LEU A 166 -7.95 -1.11 -10.01
CA LEU A 166 -6.69 -1.81 -9.74
C LEU A 166 -6.75 -2.64 -8.46
N LEU A 167 -7.41 -2.14 -7.40
CA LEU A 167 -7.61 -2.92 -6.18
C LEU A 167 -8.44 -4.18 -6.48
N ALA A 168 -9.54 -4.04 -7.20
CA ALA A 168 -10.39 -5.18 -7.58
C ALA A 168 -9.64 -6.21 -8.44
N ALA A 169 -8.81 -5.76 -9.37
CA ALA A 169 -7.96 -6.65 -10.18
C ALA A 169 -6.90 -7.36 -9.32
N ARG A 170 -6.24 -6.63 -8.40
CA ARG A 170 -5.26 -7.20 -7.47
C ARG A 170 -5.87 -8.27 -6.55
N GLU A 171 -7.11 -8.10 -6.12
CA GLU A 171 -7.83 -9.05 -5.28
C GLU A 171 -8.03 -10.44 -5.95
N GLN A 172 -7.85 -10.54 -7.26
CA GLN A 172 -7.89 -11.81 -8.00
C GLN A 172 -6.53 -12.54 -7.98
N ARG A 173 -5.46 -11.88 -7.53
CA ARG A 173 -4.14 -12.50 -7.41
C ARG A 173 -4.09 -13.41 -6.17
N PRO A 174 -3.23 -14.46 -6.17
CA PRO A 174 -2.95 -15.21 -4.96
C PRO A 174 -2.47 -14.27 -3.84
N ARG A 175 -3.14 -14.33 -2.70
CA ARG A 175 -2.85 -13.43 -1.57
C ARG A 175 -1.61 -13.86 -0.79
N PRO A 176 -0.90 -12.91 -0.18
CA PRO A 176 0.09 -13.22 0.85
C PRO A 176 -0.55 -14.03 1.99
N ALA A 177 0.23 -14.91 2.60
CA ALA A 177 -0.21 -15.64 3.78
C ALA A 177 -0.48 -14.67 4.95
N ARG A 178 -1.50 -14.98 5.76
CA ARG A 178 -1.80 -14.23 6.97
C ARG A 178 -1.36 -15.02 8.20
N ASP A 179 -0.61 -14.37 9.08
CA ASP A 179 -0.28 -14.90 10.39
C ASP A 179 -1.44 -14.60 11.35
N ASP A 180 -2.28 -15.62 11.58
CA ASP A 180 -3.54 -15.51 12.34
C ASP A 180 -3.35 -15.43 13.87
N LYS A 181 -2.13 -15.39 14.38
CA LYS A 181 -1.88 -15.16 15.80
C LYS A 181 -2.45 -13.81 16.24
N VAL A 182 -3.21 -13.83 17.34
CA VAL A 182 -3.75 -12.62 17.97
C VAL A 182 -2.92 -12.27 19.19
N VAL A 183 -2.00 -11.32 19.04
CA VAL A 183 -1.10 -10.89 20.12
C VAL A 183 -1.76 -9.76 20.90
N ALA A 184 -2.06 -9.98 22.18
CA ALA A 184 -2.79 -9.02 23.02
C ALA A 184 -2.16 -7.64 23.05
N ALA A 185 -0.83 -7.53 23.19
CA ALA A 185 -0.12 -6.25 23.19
C ALA A 185 -0.28 -5.48 21.89
N TRP A 186 -0.24 -6.17 20.73
CA TRP A 186 -0.39 -5.52 19.43
C TRP A 186 -1.83 -5.10 19.15
N ASN A 187 -2.79 -5.91 19.62
CA ASN A 187 -4.22 -5.54 19.57
C ASN A 187 -4.50 -4.32 20.44
N GLY A 188 -3.87 -4.21 21.60
CA GLY A 188 -3.96 -3.02 22.46
C GLY A 188 -3.41 -1.74 21.81
N LEU A 189 -2.55 -1.83 20.78
CA LEU A 189 -2.11 -0.67 20.00
C LEU A 189 -3.12 -0.29 18.90
N ALA A 190 -3.96 -1.24 18.46
CA ALA A 190 -4.89 -1.07 17.35
C ALA A 190 -6.28 -0.55 17.78
N ILE A 191 -6.54 -0.50 19.07
CA ILE A 191 -7.77 0.02 19.70
C ILE A 191 -7.56 1.49 20.08
#